data_e2098232c5a314fcbe153ab9ac380faf
#
_entry.id   e2098232c5a314fcbe153ab9ac380faf
#
_cell.length_a   1.000
_cell.length_b   1.000
_cell.length_c   1.000
_cell.angle_alpha   90.00
_cell.angle_beta   90.00
_cell.angle_gamma   90.00
#
_symmetry.space_group_name_H-M   'P 1'
#
loop_
_entity.id
_entity.type
_entity.pdbx_description
1 polymer ?
#
loop_
_entity_poly.entity_id
_entity_poly.type
_entity_poly.pdbx_seq_one_letter_code
_entity_poly.pdbx_strand_id
1 'polypeptide(L)'
;MQEIKNNLYNAFDNVLSKDLNKTLLVLQNGLKVSRESVIMQSARIANALKSLNAKPGDRISIQTEKITDSIALYLACLRGGFVYHPLNPAYTSSEVSYFFDDADPAIIICDPKNEEIYKTLFGVPKKIPILTLSNQNKGSLISRSKSQSTEYRTHACATDTLAALVYSSGTTGKPKGIMLSHNNLVSNTETLIKTWKLSETDCLIHTLPIFHVHGLFVAINSCLLTGGSMIFLPYFDPKTVIDCIPRATLMMGVPTYYTRLLKTGQLNRSKCKNMRLFISGSAPLSINTFNDFKQATNHEIVERYGMTETLMNTSNPVDGRRKSGSVGLPLEGISIRISNPINEVGELEIKGPNLCTGYWQKEEDTKRSLTVDGFFKTGDQAREDTDGYITIVGRKTDLVITGGLNVYPVEVEKVINDIKDVLECTIIGVPDDDFGEAVTAIVVRKNGSQLNENKIIELAKKKLASYKVPKAVFFVSQLPRNTMGKIQKNIIKQQFIK
;
A
#
# COMPACT_ATOMS: atom_id res chain seq x y z
N MET A 1 25.01 -20.97 11.55
CA MET A 1 25.17 -19.50 11.59
C MET A 1 24.51 -18.79 10.38
N GLN A 2 24.34 -19.43 9.23
CA GLN A 2 23.67 -18.84 8.05
C GLN A 2 22.15 -18.73 8.24
N GLU A 3 21.49 -19.67 8.89
CA GLU A 3 20.03 -19.69 9.13
C GLU A 3 19.52 -18.55 10.04
N ILE A 4 20.35 -18.06 10.97
CA ILE A 4 19.96 -16.96 11.85
C ILE A 4 19.90 -15.62 11.10
N LYS A 5 20.63 -15.49 10.00
CA LYS A 5 20.65 -14.25 9.19
C LYS A 5 19.39 -14.03 8.34
N ASN A 6 18.59 -15.06 8.14
CA ASN A 6 17.48 -15.05 7.18
C ASN A 6 16.17 -14.50 7.74
N ASN A 7 16.04 -14.31 9.05
CA ASN A 7 14.86 -13.70 9.66
C ASN A 7 14.93 -12.19 9.56
N LEU A 8 13.90 -11.56 8.99
CA LEU A 8 13.81 -10.10 8.84
C LEU A 8 13.99 -9.34 10.16
N TYR A 9 13.52 -9.90 11.30
CA TYR A 9 13.75 -9.30 12.61
C TYR A 9 15.25 -9.12 12.90
N ASN A 10 16.09 -10.10 12.58
CA ASN A 10 17.53 -10.00 12.82
C ASN A 10 18.18 -8.88 12.00
N ALA A 11 17.69 -8.61 10.77
CA ALA A 11 18.16 -7.49 9.98
C ALA A 11 17.85 -6.15 10.68
N PHE A 12 16.65 -6.03 11.27
CA PHE A 12 16.27 -4.85 12.05
C PHE A 12 17.08 -4.75 13.36
N ASP A 13 17.20 -5.86 14.09
CA ASP A 13 17.89 -5.92 15.37
C ASP A 13 19.37 -5.50 15.24
N ASN A 14 20.06 -5.96 14.20
CA ASN A 14 21.44 -5.58 13.88
C ASN A 14 21.65 -4.05 13.69
N VAL A 15 20.58 -3.33 13.34
CA VAL A 15 20.62 -1.88 13.17
C VAL A 15 20.16 -1.16 14.44
N LEU A 16 19.02 -1.59 14.99
CA LEU A 16 18.39 -0.91 16.11
C LEU A 16 19.16 -1.06 17.41
N SER A 17 19.83 -2.21 17.63
CA SER A 17 20.62 -2.50 18.84
C SER A 17 21.93 -1.70 18.93
N LYS A 18 22.36 -1.02 17.85
CA LYS A 18 23.57 -0.17 17.89
C LYS A 18 23.42 1.04 18.81
N ASP A 19 22.18 1.55 18.96
CA ASP A 19 21.85 2.66 19.85
C ASP A 19 20.40 2.51 20.33
N LEU A 20 20.22 1.82 21.42
CA LEU A 20 18.92 1.51 22.01
C LEU A 20 18.18 2.75 22.53
N ASN A 21 18.91 3.78 22.94
CA ASN A 21 18.33 5.01 23.46
C ASN A 21 17.80 5.94 22.37
N LYS A 22 18.20 5.73 21.10
CA LYS A 22 17.75 6.57 19.99
C LYS A 22 16.23 6.49 19.84
N THR A 23 15.60 7.64 19.58
CA THR A 23 14.18 7.73 19.31
C THR A 23 13.83 6.99 18.03
N LEU A 24 12.90 6.03 18.09
CA LEU A 24 12.31 5.38 16.92
C LEU A 24 11.03 6.09 16.49
N LEU A 25 10.15 6.41 17.45
CA LEU A 25 8.86 7.05 17.17
C LEU A 25 8.72 8.38 17.92
N VAL A 26 8.13 9.35 17.24
CA VAL A 26 7.61 10.57 17.84
C VAL A 26 6.10 10.56 17.64
N LEU A 27 5.33 10.49 18.71
CA LEU A 27 3.87 10.42 18.64
C LEU A 27 3.29 11.82 18.43
N GLN A 28 1.99 11.87 18.07
CA GLN A 28 1.28 13.13 17.81
C GLN A 28 1.34 14.12 18.99
N ASN A 29 1.31 13.62 20.22
CA ASN A 29 1.43 14.41 21.44
C ASN A 29 2.88 14.80 21.81
N GLY A 30 3.85 14.49 20.95
CA GLY A 30 5.27 14.76 21.17
C GLY A 30 6.02 13.71 21.99
N LEU A 31 5.35 12.70 22.55
CA LEU A 31 5.99 11.63 23.29
C LEU A 31 6.97 10.87 22.36
N LYS A 32 8.18 10.65 22.86
CA LYS A 32 9.22 9.89 22.16
C LYS A 32 9.26 8.46 22.68
N VAL A 33 9.35 7.51 21.77
CA VAL A 33 9.51 6.08 22.06
C VAL A 33 10.86 5.63 21.57
N SER A 34 11.68 5.06 22.45
CA SER A 34 13.02 4.57 22.12
C SER A 34 12.98 3.25 21.37
N ARG A 35 14.08 2.92 20.70
CA ARG A 35 14.29 1.61 20.08
C ARG A 35 14.22 0.50 21.13
N GLU A 36 14.84 0.69 22.30
CA GLU A 36 14.82 -0.25 23.42
C GLU A 36 13.38 -0.60 23.82
N SER A 37 12.54 0.43 24.03
CA SER A 37 11.13 0.23 24.42
C SER A 37 10.39 -0.67 23.44
N VAL A 38 10.57 -0.47 22.12
CA VAL A 38 9.91 -1.27 21.10
C VAL A 38 10.47 -2.69 21.03
N ILE A 39 11.79 -2.86 21.14
CA ILE A 39 12.47 -4.16 21.14
C ILE A 39 12.03 -4.99 22.36
N MET A 40 12.06 -4.42 23.57
CA MET A 40 11.64 -5.09 24.79
C MET A 40 10.16 -5.47 24.75
N GLN A 41 9.31 -4.57 24.29
CA GLN A 41 7.89 -4.85 24.15
C GLN A 41 7.63 -5.96 23.11
N SER A 42 8.38 -6.00 22.01
CA SER A 42 8.27 -7.08 21.03
C SER A 42 8.64 -8.46 21.63
N ALA A 43 9.65 -8.51 22.53
CA ALA A 43 10.02 -9.74 23.22
C ALA A 43 8.91 -10.19 24.18
N ARG A 44 8.37 -9.28 24.98
CA ARG A 44 7.23 -9.57 25.88
C ARG A 44 6.02 -10.09 25.12
N ILE A 45 5.67 -9.46 24.00
CA ILE A 45 4.54 -9.92 23.16
C ILE A 45 4.84 -11.29 22.57
N ALA A 46 6.04 -11.55 22.04
CA ALA A 46 6.41 -12.85 21.49
C ALA A 46 6.31 -13.96 22.56
N ASN A 47 6.78 -13.71 23.79
CA ASN A 47 6.62 -14.63 24.91
C ASN A 47 5.14 -14.83 25.29
N ALA A 48 4.32 -13.78 25.26
CA ALA A 48 2.89 -13.87 25.53
C ALA A 48 2.17 -14.74 24.48
N LEU A 49 2.49 -14.58 23.19
CA LEU A 49 1.94 -15.43 22.13
C LEU A 49 2.39 -16.89 22.29
N LYS A 50 3.68 -17.12 22.57
CA LYS A 50 4.21 -18.46 22.85
C LYS A 50 3.53 -19.12 24.05
N SER A 51 3.20 -18.36 25.10
CA SER A 51 2.48 -18.88 26.28
C SER A 51 1.04 -19.33 25.97
N LEU A 52 0.51 -18.96 24.81
CA LEU A 52 -0.77 -19.40 24.24
C LEU A 52 -0.58 -20.53 23.22
N ASN A 53 0.57 -21.20 23.24
CA ASN A 53 0.95 -22.32 22.37
C ASN A 53 1.12 -21.93 20.89
N ALA A 54 1.28 -20.65 20.54
CA ALA A 54 1.65 -20.27 19.18
C ALA A 54 3.01 -20.88 18.80
N LYS A 55 3.09 -21.44 17.60
CA LYS A 55 4.26 -22.10 17.04
C LYS A 55 4.76 -21.34 15.82
N PRO A 56 6.04 -21.44 15.45
CA PRO A 56 6.54 -20.94 14.18
C PRO A 56 5.68 -21.42 13.01
N GLY A 57 5.34 -20.51 12.09
CA GLY A 57 4.41 -20.76 10.99
C GLY A 57 2.93 -20.52 11.28
N ASP A 58 2.54 -20.36 12.54
CA ASP A 58 1.17 -20.02 12.90
C ASP A 58 0.82 -18.59 12.50
N ARG A 59 -0.38 -18.41 11.96
CA ARG A 59 -0.90 -17.09 11.56
C ARG A 59 -1.46 -16.39 12.80
N ILE A 60 -0.97 -15.18 13.02
CA ILE A 60 -1.53 -14.25 14.02
C ILE A 60 -2.35 -13.23 13.28
N SER A 61 -3.67 -13.33 13.36
CA SER A 61 -4.57 -12.40 12.70
C SER A 61 -4.79 -11.17 13.55
N ILE A 62 -4.63 -9.98 12.94
CA ILE A 62 -4.56 -8.70 13.65
C ILE A 62 -5.52 -7.71 13.01
N GLN A 63 -6.56 -7.32 13.74
CA GLN A 63 -7.49 -6.26 13.35
C GLN A 63 -7.57 -5.19 14.45
N THR A 64 -6.60 -4.31 14.45
CA THR A 64 -6.45 -3.26 15.48
C THR A 64 -6.17 -1.91 14.83
N GLU A 65 -6.44 -0.85 15.58
CA GLU A 65 -6.02 0.49 15.21
C GLU A 65 -4.49 0.59 15.14
N LYS A 66 -3.99 1.60 14.41
CA LYS A 66 -2.57 1.90 14.29
C LYS A 66 -2.06 2.59 15.55
N ILE A 67 -1.33 1.85 16.36
CA ILE A 67 -0.74 2.31 17.62
C ILE A 67 0.74 1.87 17.73
N THR A 68 1.45 2.37 18.72
CA THR A 68 2.87 2.01 18.97
C THR A 68 3.07 0.49 19.11
N ASP A 69 2.20 -0.16 19.90
CA ASP A 69 2.29 -1.59 20.14
C ASP A 69 2.01 -2.43 18.89
N SER A 70 1.41 -1.86 17.84
CA SER A 70 1.26 -2.58 16.55
C SER A 70 2.61 -2.85 15.89
N ILE A 71 3.60 -1.94 16.06
CA ILE A 71 4.98 -2.17 15.58
C ILE A 71 5.66 -3.26 16.43
N ALA A 72 5.53 -3.19 17.75
CA ALA A 72 6.06 -4.21 18.64
C ALA A 72 5.45 -5.59 18.37
N LEU A 73 4.15 -5.66 18.05
CA LEU A 73 3.46 -6.89 17.67
C LEU A 73 3.96 -7.44 16.32
N TYR A 74 4.18 -6.56 15.32
CA TYR A 74 4.78 -6.96 14.06
C TYR A 74 6.17 -7.58 14.29
N LEU A 75 7.03 -6.91 15.05
CA LEU A 75 8.37 -7.42 15.40
C LEU A 75 8.28 -8.72 16.21
N ALA A 76 7.29 -8.85 17.10
CA ALA A 76 7.05 -10.07 17.88
C ALA A 76 6.70 -11.26 16.98
N CYS A 77 5.86 -11.05 15.95
CA CYS A 77 5.55 -12.08 14.98
C CYS A 77 6.81 -12.51 14.21
N LEU A 78 7.58 -11.57 13.70
CA LEU A 78 8.79 -11.88 12.96
C LEU A 78 9.81 -12.66 13.79
N ARG A 79 10.12 -12.18 15.02
CA ARG A 79 11.11 -12.85 15.87
C ARG A 79 10.61 -14.18 16.41
N GLY A 80 9.30 -14.34 16.58
CA GLY A 80 8.68 -15.61 16.98
C GLY A 80 8.58 -16.63 15.85
N GLY A 81 8.85 -16.25 14.61
CA GLY A 81 8.61 -17.07 13.43
C GLY A 81 7.11 -17.22 13.10
N PHE A 82 6.26 -16.35 13.67
CA PHE A 82 4.83 -16.34 13.40
C PHE A 82 4.53 -15.55 12.13
N VAL A 83 3.50 -15.95 11.40
CA VAL A 83 3.04 -15.26 10.20
C VAL A 83 2.16 -14.08 10.60
N TYR A 84 2.60 -12.87 10.28
CA TYR A 84 1.85 -11.65 10.53
C TYR A 84 0.70 -11.52 9.52
N HIS A 85 -0.54 -11.54 9.99
CA HIS A 85 -1.74 -11.43 9.14
C HIS A 85 -2.54 -10.18 9.52
N PRO A 86 -2.22 -9.01 8.93
CA PRO A 86 -2.89 -7.75 9.23
C PRO A 86 -4.19 -7.61 8.44
N LEU A 87 -5.23 -7.14 9.11
CA LEU A 87 -6.55 -6.86 8.55
C LEU A 87 -6.93 -5.39 8.75
N ASN A 88 -7.73 -4.88 7.82
CA ASN A 88 -8.28 -3.53 7.91
C ASN A 88 -9.19 -3.40 9.14
N PRO A 89 -8.93 -2.43 10.06
CA PRO A 89 -9.79 -2.20 11.21
C PRO A 89 -11.25 -1.85 10.87
N ALA A 90 -11.50 -1.37 9.65
CA ALA A 90 -12.83 -1.01 9.18
C ALA A 90 -13.66 -2.21 8.67
N TYR A 91 -13.05 -3.40 8.51
CA TYR A 91 -13.83 -4.58 8.11
C TYR A 91 -14.85 -4.96 9.18
N THR A 92 -16.05 -5.28 8.73
CA THR A 92 -17.12 -5.80 9.57
C THR A 92 -16.82 -7.23 10.02
N SER A 93 -17.51 -7.70 11.05
CA SER A 93 -17.38 -9.09 11.51
C SER A 93 -17.74 -10.12 10.43
N SER A 94 -18.67 -9.79 9.53
CA SER A 94 -19.02 -10.63 8.39
C SER A 94 -17.88 -10.73 7.36
N GLU A 95 -17.19 -9.61 7.09
CA GLU A 95 -16.07 -9.59 6.16
C GLU A 95 -14.85 -10.35 6.74
N VAL A 96 -14.54 -10.17 8.02
CA VAL A 96 -13.40 -10.85 8.65
C VAL A 96 -13.60 -12.36 8.79
N SER A 97 -14.85 -12.85 8.82
CA SER A 97 -15.12 -14.30 8.86
C SER A 97 -14.45 -15.02 7.70
N TYR A 98 -14.55 -14.47 6.50
CA TYR A 98 -13.87 -15.03 5.34
C TYR A 98 -12.35 -15.14 5.54
N PHE A 99 -11.71 -14.08 6.05
CA PHE A 99 -10.26 -14.05 6.25
C PHE A 99 -9.80 -15.00 7.36
N PHE A 100 -10.58 -15.13 8.43
CA PHE A 100 -10.24 -16.06 9.51
C PHE A 100 -10.48 -17.52 9.12
N ASP A 101 -11.49 -17.79 8.28
CA ASP A 101 -11.73 -19.13 7.77
C ASP A 101 -10.64 -19.55 6.76
N ASP A 102 -10.21 -18.64 5.88
CA ASP A 102 -9.19 -18.92 4.86
C ASP A 102 -7.77 -18.97 5.47
N ALA A 103 -7.41 -18.05 6.38
CA ALA A 103 -6.08 -18.01 7.00
C ALA A 103 -5.90 -19.02 8.12
N ASP A 104 -6.95 -19.52 8.74
CA ASP A 104 -6.92 -20.44 9.89
C ASP A 104 -5.93 -19.99 10.98
N PRO A 105 -6.20 -18.86 11.68
CA PRO A 105 -5.27 -18.27 12.63
C PRO A 105 -5.19 -19.06 13.93
N ALA A 106 -3.99 -19.18 14.50
CA ALA A 106 -3.78 -19.74 15.83
C ALA A 106 -4.20 -18.77 16.96
N ILE A 107 -4.10 -17.46 16.71
CA ILE A 107 -4.49 -16.39 17.64
C ILE A 107 -5.11 -15.24 16.84
N ILE A 108 -6.17 -14.63 17.40
CA ILE A 108 -6.76 -13.40 16.86
C ILE A 108 -6.51 -12.27 17.84
N ILE A 109 -6.02 -11.13 17.34
CA ILE A 109 -5.82 -9.88 18.09
C ILE A 109 -6.72 -8.81 17.49
N CYS A 110 -7.64 -8.28 18.30
CA CYS A 110 -8.65 -7.36 17.83
C CYS A 110 -8.75 -6.08 18.67
N ASP A 111 -9.46 -5.09 18.16
CA ASP A 111 -9.92 -3.96 18.97
C ASP A 111 -10.88 -4.46 20.06
N PRO A 112 -10.86 -3.91 21.29
CA PRO A 112 -11.77 -4.33 22.37
C PRO A 112 -13.24 -4.32 21.99
N LYS A 113 -13.69 -3.43 21.10
CA LYS A 113 -15.08 -3.36 20.64
C LYS A 113 -15.54 -4.63 19.91
N ASN A 114 -14.61 -5.40 19.36
CA ASN A 114 -14.89 -6.62 18.59
C ASN A 114 -14.70 -7.89 19.42
N GLU A 115 -14.22 -7.80 20.67
CA GLU A 115 -13.81 -8.95 21.49
C GLU A 115 -14.94 -9.97 21.67
N GLU A 116 -16.10 -9.53 22.15
CA GLU A 116 -17.23 -10.41 22.47
C GLU A 116 -17.81 -11.10 21.24
N ILE A 117 -17.94 -10.36 20.12
CA ILE A 117 -18.44 -10.96 18.88
C ILE A 117 -17.43 -11.99 18.32
N TYR A 118 -16.12 -11.74 18.44
CA TYR A 118 -15.10 -12.67 17.95
C TYR A 118 -14.96 -13.89 18.87
N LYS A 119 -15.10 -13.72 20.18
CA LYS A 119 -15.20 -14.87 21.11
C LYS A 119 -16.37 -15.78 20.74
N THR A 120 -17.52 -15.21 20.42
CA THR A 120 -18.72 -15.96 20.02
C THR A 120 -18.53 -16.67 18.69
N LEU A 121 -17.99 -15.99 17.68
CA LEU A 121 -17.88 -16.53 16.32
C LEU A 121 -16.69 -17.50 16.15
N PHE A 122 -15.57 -17.26 16.83
CA PHE A 122 -14.31 -17.99 16.60
C PHE A 122 -13.71 -18.54 17.87
N GLY A 123 -13.86 -17.87 19.01
CA GLY A 123 -13.24 -18.26 20.27
C GLY A 123 -13.79 -19.57 20.79
N VAL A 124 -15.08 -19.62 21.04
CA VAL A 124 -15.73 -20.83 21.61
C VAL A 124 -15.81 -21.97 20.59
N PRO A 125 -16.34 -21.77 19.36
CA PRO A 125 -16.49 -22.89 18.41
C PRO A 125 -15.16 -23.49 17.95
N LYS A 126 -14.14 -22.64 17.67
CA LYS A 126 -12.84 -23.08 17.14
C LYS A 126 -11.74 -23.16 18.18
N LYS A 127 -12.01 -22.79 19.44
CA LYS A 127 -11.03 -22.70 20.55
C LYS A 127 -9.84 -21.79 20.24
N ILE A 128 -10.03 -20.76 19.41
CA ILE A 128 -8.99 -19.79 19.05
C ILE A 128 -8.89 -18.75 20.17
N PRO A 129 -7.72 -18.50 20.76
CA PRO A 129 -7.51 -17.41 21.71
C PRO A 129 -7.79 -16.07 21.06
N ILE A 130 -8.67 -15.26 21.69
CA ILE A 130 -8.98 -13.90 21.29
C ILE A 130 -8.34 -12.95 22.30
N LEU A 131 -7.47 -12.07 21.82
CA LEU A 131 -6.81 -11.05 22.62
C LEU A 131 -7.20 -9.67 22.11
N THR A 132 -7.13 -8.68 22.99
CA THR A 132 -7.40 -7.28 22.61
C THR A 132 -6.14 -6.44 22.66
N LEU A 133 -6.07 -5.46 21.76
CA LEU A 133 -5.03 -4.45 21.71
C LEU A 133 -5.64 -3.10 21.40
N SER A 134 -5.39 -2.09 22.25
CA SER A 134 -5.91 -0.73 22.05
C SER A 134 -4.94 0.35 22.52
N ASN A 135 -5.27 1.61 22.26
CA ASN A 135 -4.49 2.76 22.67
C ASN A 135 -4.20 2.77 24.19
N GLN A 136 -3.15 3.51 24.59
CA GLN A 136 -2.76 3.73 25.98
C GLN A 136 -2.28 2.46 26.70
N ASN A 137 -1.60 1.53 26.00
CA ASN A 137 -1.09 0.29 26.57
C ASN A 137 -2.21 -0.55 27.25
N LYS A 138 -3.39 -0.56 26.65
CA LYS A 138 -4.56 -1.32 27.13
C LYS A 138 -4.84 -2.53 26.25
N GLY A 139 -5.59 -3.47 26.81
CA GLY A 139 -5.99 -4.71 26.16
C GLY A 139 -5.37 -5.94 26.81
N SER A 140 -6.00 -7.09 26.60
CA SER A 140 -5.59 -8.35 27.21
C SER A 140 -4.21 -8.83 26.74
N LEU A 141 -3.81 -8.49 25.49
CA LEU A 141 -2.47 -8.78 24.99
C LEU A 141 -1.41 -8.03 25.82
N ILE A 142 -1.60 -6.74 26.07
CA ILE A 142 -0.65 -5.93 26.82
C ILE A 142 -0.62 -6.38 28.29
N SER A 143 -1.79 -6.63 28.90
CA SER A 143 -1.85 -7.13 30.28
C SER A 143 -1.08 -8.46 30.43
N ARG A 144 -1.25 -9.39 29.49
CA ARG A 144 -0.52 -10.67 29.48
C ARG A 144 0.98 -10.48 29.24
N SER A 145 1.37 -9.52 28.37
CA SER A 145 2.78 -9.29 28.04
C SER A 145 3.58 -8.65 29.17
N LYS A 146 2.95 -7.89 30.09
CA LYS A 146 3.63 -7.19 31.20
C LYS A 146 4.44 -8.13 32.13
N SER A 147 3.96 -9.34 32.36
CA SER A 147 4.62 -10.34 33.21
C SER A 147 5.64 -11.19 32.45
N GLN A 148 5.79 -11.01 31.16
CA GLN A 148 6.68 -11.79 30.31
C GLN A 148 8.10 -11.21 30.28
N SER A 149 9.09 -12.09 29.99
CA SER A 149 10.48 -11.70 29.81
C SER A 149 10.64 -10.66 28.69
N THR A 150 11.56 -9.72 28.89
CA THR A 150 12.02 -8.77 27.88
C THR A 150 13.05 -9.38 26.93
N GLU A 151 13.44 -10.62 27.15
CA GLU A 151 14.32 -11.39 26.28
C GLU A 151 13.53 -12.43 25.52
N TYR A 152 13.88 -12.62 24.26
CA TYR A 152 13.31 -13.65 23.39
C TYR A 152 14.35 -14.08 22.35
N ARG A 153 14.68 -15.36 22.30
CA ARG A 153 15.57 -15.88 21.26
C ARG A 153 14.83 -15.92 19.93
N THR A 154 15.29 -15.14 18.95
CA THR A 154 14.68 -15.09 17.61
C THR A 154 14.70 -16.49 16.98
N HIS A 155 13.56 -16.86 16.41
CA HIS A 155 13.41 -18.13 15.69
C HIS A 155 14.27 -18.11 14.42
N ALA A 156 15.09 -19.13 14.25
CA ALA A 156 15.85 -19.34 13.02
C ALA A 156 14.91 -19.83 11.91
N CYS A 157 15.00 -19.26 10.75
CA CYS A 157 14.17 -19.64 9.60
C CYS A 157 14.98 -19.63 8.30
N ALA A 158 14.47 -20.31 7.27
CA ALA A 158 14.98 -20.22 5.92
C ALA A 158 14.55 -18.90 5.26
N THR A 159 15.20 -18.50 4.18
CA THR A 159 14.92 -17.24 3.47
C THR A 159 13.51 -17.17 2.90
N ASP A 160 12.99 -18.30 2.47
CA ASP A 160 11.66 -18.47 1.88
C ASP A 160 10.54 -18.73 2.90
N THR A 161 10.89 -18.81 4.21
CA THR A 161 9.90 -18.94 5.28
C THR A 161 8.90 -17.77 5.23
N LEU A 162 7.62 -18.10 5.34
CA LEU A 162 6.52 -17.14 5.33
C LEU A 162 6.61 -16.18 6.52
N ALA A 163 6.67 -14.87 6.25
CA ALA A 163 6.72 -13.82 7.26
C ALA A 163 5.37 -13.10 7.43
N ALA A 164 4.64 -12.94 6.33
CA ALA A 164 3.34 -12.27 6.35
C ALA A 164 2.37 -12.87 5.34
N LEU A 165 1.09 -12.84 5.71
CA LEU A 165 -0.04 -13.19 4.85
C LEU A 165 -0.94 -11.96 4.69
N VAL A 166 -1.00 -11.40 3.49
CA VAL A 166 -1.74 -10.16 3.21
C VAL A 166 -2.80 -10.40 2.16
N TYR A 167 -4.03 -9.97 2.42
CA TYR A 167 -5.12 -10.16 1.46
C TYR A 167 -5.24 -8.95 0.52
N SER A 168 -5.30 -9.23 -0.78
CA SER A 168 -5.67 -8.24 -1.78
C SER A 168 -7.15 -8.37 -2.13
N SER A 169 -7.78 -7.25 -2.40
CA SER A 169 -9.18 -7.17 -2.85
C SER A 169 -9.38 -7.62 -4.28
N GLY A 170 -8.64 -8.61 -4.79
CA GLY A 170 -8.67 -9.09 -6.17
C GLY A 170 -9.74 -8.45 -7.10
N THR A 171 -9.41 -8.21 -8.33
CA THR A 171 -10.34 -7.57 -9.29
C THR A 171 -11.45 -8.51 -9.80
N THR A 172 -11.34 -9.81 -9.51
CA THR A 172 -12.15 -10.86 -10.17
C THR A 172 -12.80 -11.86 -9.21
N GLY A 173 -12.94 -11.55 -7.92
CA GLY A 173 -13.57 -12.51 -7.01
C GLY A 173 -13.29 -12.25 -5.53
N LYS A 174 -13.31 -13.32 -4.72
CA LYS A 174 -12.96 -13.25 -3.30
C LYS A 174 -11.50 -12.83 -3.12
N PRO A 175 -11.17 -12.08 -2.06
CA PRO A 175 -9.78 -11.72 -1.73
C PRO A 175 -8.88 -12.96 -1.65
N LYS A 176 -7.62 -12.82 -2.11
CA LYS A 176 -6.62 -13.89 -2.05
C LYS A 176 -5.55 -13.55 -1.03
N GLY A 177 -5.15 -14.53 -0.23
CA GLY A 177 -4.03 -14.42 0.69
C GLY A 177 -2.70 -14.48 -0.07
N ILE A 178 -1.93 -13.42 -0.02
CA ILE A 178 -0.63 -13.30 -0.69
C ILE A 178 0.45 -13.65 0.32
N MET A 179 1.28 -14.64 -0.01
CA MET A 179 2.34 -15.16 0.84
C MET A 179 3.64 -14.39 0.63
N LEU A 180 4.06 -13.63 1.64
CA LEU A 180 5.32 -12.86 1.61
C LEU A 180 6.34 -13.51 2.55
N SER A 181 7.47 -13.95 1.99
CA SER A 181 8.58 -14.52 2.76
C SER A 181 9.43 -13.44 3.41
N HIS A 182 10.26 -13.84 4.37
CA HIS A 182 11.28 -12.95 4.95
C HIS A 182 12.18 -12.36 3.86
N ASN A 183 12.58 -13.15 2.86
CA ASN A 183 13.43 -12.68 1.78
C ASN A 183 12.74 -11.65 0.88
N ASN A 184 11.46 -11.85 0.54
CA ASN A 184 10.72 -10.87 -0.27
C ASN A 184 10.75 -9.49 0.41
N LEU A 185 10.53 -9.47 1.72
CA LEU A 185 10.49 -8.23 2.51
C LEU A 185 11.87 -7.60 2.68
N VAL A 186 12.92 -8.39 2.97
CA VAL A 186 14.30 -7.88 3.11
C VAL A 186 14.79 -7.32 1.80
N SER A 187 14.77 -8.12 0.72
CA SER A 187 15.33 -7.73 -0.57
C SER A 187 14.69 -6.45 -1.12
N ASN A 188 13.36 -6.36 -1.05
CA ASN A 188 12.68 -5.15 -1.51
C ASN A 188 13.02 -3.93 -0.65
N THR A 189 13.09 -4.08 0.68
CA THR A 189 13.45 -2.99 1.59
C THR A 189 14.87 -2.49 1.32
N GLU A 190 15.85 -3.40 1.16
CA GLU A 190 17.25 -3.03 0.85
C GLU A 190 17.35 -2.30 -0.49
N THR A 191 16.65 -2.77 -1.52
CA THR A 191 16.59 -2.10 -2.81
C THR A 191 16.00 -0.69 -2.69
N LEU A 192 14.92 -0.51 -1.92
CA LEU A 192 14.33 0.82 -1.70
C LEU A 192 15.24 1.77 -0.91
N ILE A 193 15.94 1.27 0.12
CA ILE A 193 16.93 2.04 0.87
C ILE A 193 18.00 2.58 -0.07
N LYS A 194 18.53 1.74 -0.94
CA LYS A 194 19.55 2.12 -1.93
C LYS A 194 18.99 3.12 -2.95
N THR A 195 17.82 2.82 -3.53
CA THR A 195 17.18 3.65 -4.56
C THR A 195 16.83 5.04 -4.04
N TRP A 196 16.29 5.15 -2.83
CA TRP A 196 15.87 6.41 -2.23
C TRP A 196 16.93 7.04 -1.33
N LYS A 197 18.12 6.42 -1.25
CA LYS A 197 19.25 6.87 -0.41
C LYS A 197 18.81 7.13 1.03
N LEU A 198 18.03 6.18 1.58
CA LEU A 198 17.54 6.32 2.95
C LEU A 198 18.65 6.05 3.96
N SER A 199 18.61 6.77 5.09
CA SER A 199 19.63 6.69 6.11
C SER A 199 19.07 6.79 7.53
N GLU A 200 19.91 6.58 8.52
CA GLU A 200 19.57 6.71 9.94
C GLU A 200 19.26 8.15 10.38
N THR A 201 19.60 9.14 9.56
CA THR A 201 19.31 10.56 9.82
C THR A 201 17.91 10.95 9.35
N ASP A 202 17.24 10.07 8.59
CA ASP A 202 15.92 10.35 8.09
C ASP A 202 14.84 10.27 9.18
N CYS A 203 13.87 11.18 9.07
CA CYS A 203 12.68 11.22 9.89
C CYS A 203 11.44 11.18 8.97
N LEU A 204 10.71 10.08 8.99
CA LEU A 204 9.55 9.85 8.13
C LEU A 204 8.25 10.33 8.80
N ILE A 205 7.47 11.18 8.13
CA ILE A 205 6.05 11.38 8.49
C ILE A 205 5.29 10.13 8.06
N HIS A 206 4.88 9.33 9.03
CA HIS A 206 4.18 8.07 8.80
C HIS A 206 2.70 8.17 9.14
N THR A 207 1.85 8.35 8.11
CA THR A 207 0.38 8.45 8.23
C THR A 207 -0.35 7.30 7.56
N LEU A 208 0.36 6.45 6.84
CA LEU A 208 -0.20 5.34 6.08
C LEU A 208 -0.77 4.25 6.99
N PRO A 209 -1.81 3.51 6.55
CA PRO A 209 -2.31 2.33 7.23
C PRO A 209 -1.25 1.23 7.29
N ILE A 210 -1.13 0.54 8.43
CA ILE A 210 -0.13 -0.51 8.64
C ILE A 210 -0.65 -1.93 8.34
N PHE A 211 -1.87 -2.04 7.84
CA PHE A 211 -2.40 -3.29 7.30
C PHE A 211 -2.17 -3.44 5.79
N HIS A 212 -1.50 -2.47 5.18
CA HIS A 212 -1.11 -2.48 3.77
C HIS A 212 0.39 -2.47 3.58
N VAL A 213 0.83 -3.09 2.48
CA VAL A 213 2.23 -3.17 2.05
C VAL A 213 2.93 -1.81 2.11
N HIS A 214 2.31 -0.74 1.58
CA HIS A 214 2.91 0.60 1.55
C HIS A 214 3.24 1.13 2.95
N GLY A 215 2.30 1.05 3.88
CA GLY A 215 2.51 1.58 5.24
C GLY A 215 3.43 0.69 6.08
N LEU A 216 3.29 -0.63 5.98
CA LEU A 216 4.05 -1.55 6.81
C LEU A 216 5.38 -1.92 6.17
N PHE A 217 5.36 -2.58 5.01
CA PHE A 217 6.59 -3.19 4.46
C PHE A 217 7.47 -2.21 3.69
N VAL A 218 6.90 -1.14 3.12
CA VAL A 218 7.69 -0.10 2.47
C VAL A 218 8.15 0.95 3.49
N ALA A 219 7.21 1.58 4.20
CA ALA A 219 7.51 2.71 5.06
C ALA A 219 8.18 2.31 6.38
N ILE A 220 7.57 1.41 7.16
CA ILE A 220 8.11 1.01 8.47
C ILE A 220 9.40 0.20 8.30
N ASN A 221 9.43 -0.82 7.42
CA ASN A 221 10.63 -1.63 7.24
C ASN A 221 11.84 -0.78 6.81
N SER A 222 11.64 0.20 5.93
CA SER A 222 12.72 1.11 5.53
C SER A 222 13.30 1.88 6.73
N CYS A 223 12.44 2.39 7.62
CA CYS A 223 12.91 3.09 8.82
C CYS A 223 13.60 2.14 9.82
N LEU A 224 13.06 0.93 10.00
CA LEU A 224 13.66 -0.06 10.90
C LEU A 224 15.03 -0.53 10.39
N LEU A 225 15.17 -0.76 9.08
CA LEU A 225 16.42 -1.28 8.50
C LEU A 225 17.49 -0.21 8.33
N THR A 226 17.13 1.07 8.23
CA THR A 226 18.09 2.18 8.24
C THR A 226 18.40 2.71 9.64
N GLY A 227 17.54 2.41 10.61
CA GLY A 227 17.60 3.03 11.93
C GLY A 227 17.14 4.49 11.96
N GLY A 228 16.37 4.91 10.97
CA GLY A 228 15.69 6.20 10.94
C GLY A 228 14.59 6.31 11.98
N SER A 229 14.03 7.50 12.14
CA SER A 229 12.90 7.76 13.04
C SER A 229 11.60 8.03 12.28
N MET A 230 10.48 7.94 12.99
CA MET A 230 9.16 8.23 12.42
C MET A 230 8.37 9.20 13.30
N ILE A 231 7.78 10.23 12.69
CA ILE A 231 6.64 10.93 13.29
C ILE A 231 5.42 10.05 13.01
N PHE A 232 5.02 9.27 14.01
CA PHE A 232 4.05 8.19 13.87
C PHE A 232 2.65 8.68 14.21
N LEU A 233 1.89 9.00 13.17
CA LEU A 233 0.53 9.52 13.29
C LEU A 233 -0.49 8.41 13.05
N PRO A 234 -1.60 8.37 13.81
CA PRO A 234 -2.59 7.30 13.70
C PRO A 234 -3.28 7.27 12.33
N TYR A 235 -3.51 8.44 11.75
CA TYR A 235 -4.15 8.62 10.43
C TYR A 235 -3.63 9.89 9.75
N PHE A 236 -4.01 10.07 8.50
CA PHE A 236 -3.69 11.27 7.73
C PHE A 236 -4.68 12.41 8.06
N ASP A 237 -4.18 13.47 8.65
CA ASP A 237 -4.84 14.78 8.77
C ASP A 237 -3.95 15.85 8.15
N PRO A 238 -4.43 16.61 7.14
CA PRO A 238 -3.60 17.56 6.41
C PRO A 238 -2.95 18.64 7.30
N LYS A 239 -3.67 19.16 8.29
CA LYS A 239 -3.14 20.19 9.21
C LYS A 239 -2.03 19.63 10.07
N THR A 240 -2.27 18.50 10.72
CA THR A 240 -1.27 17.81 11.56
C THR A 240 -0.02 17.47 10.73
N VAL A 241 -0.18 16.98 9.50
CA VAL A 241 0.97 16.67 8.62
C VAL A 241 1.77 17.93 8.31
N ILE A 242 1.12 19.05 7.95
CA ILE A 242 1.80 20.32 7.66
C ILE A 242 2.60 20.82 8.86
N ASP A 243 2.10 20.65 10.09
CA ASP A 243 2.81 21.02 11.31
C ASP A 243 4.01 20.09 11.61
N CYS A 244 3.99 18.87 11.08
CA CYS A 244 5.09 17.92 11.20
C CYS A 244 6.20 18.13 10.14
N ILE A 245 5.88 18.66 8.97
CA ILE A 245 6.83 18.83 7.84
C ILE A 245 8.16 19.47 8.26
N PRO A 246 8.21 20.59 9.04
CA PRO A 246 9.47 21.20 9.38
C PRO A 246 10.43 20.34 10.21
N ARG A 247 9.93 19.26 10.84
CA ARG A 247 10.66 18.34 11.70
C ARG A 247 11.01 17.02 11.04
N ALA A 248 10.66 16.86 9.77
CA ALA A 248 10.81 15.61 9.02
C ALA A 248 11.73 15.79 7.82
N THR A 249 12.19 14.68 7.26
CA THR A 249 12.97 14.63 6.01
C THR A 249 12.25 13.86 4.90
N LEU A 250 11.34 12.99 5.27
CA LEU A 250 10.62 12.10 4.36
C LEU A 250 9.10 12.13 4.60
N MET A 251 8.35 12.00 3.52
CA MET A 251 6.94 11.66 3.57
C MET A 251 6.61 10.62 2.50
N MET A 252 5.92 9.56 2.90
CA MET A 252 5.35 8.58 1.99
C MET A 252 3.82 8.68 2.04
N GLY A 253 3.18 8.74 0.88
CA GLY A 253 1.73 8.92 0.82
C GLY A 253 1.10 8.39 -0.46
N VAL A 254 -0.21 8.45 -0.51
CA VAL A 254 -1.00 8.23 -1.71
C VAL A 254 -1.29 9.57 -2.39
N PRO A 255 -1.61 9.63 -3.70
CA PRO A 255 -1.83 10.89 -4.42
C PRO A 255 -2.82 11.83 -3.74
N THR A 256 -3.89 11.29 -3.14
CA THR A 256 -4.90 12.10 -2.44
C THR A 256 -4.35 12.82 -1.20
N TYR A 257 -3.25 12.37 -0.59
CA TYR A 257 -2.61 13.10 0.51
C TYR A 257 -2.01 14.40 -0.02
N TYR A 258 -1.31 14.35 -1.15
CA TYR A 258 -0.69 15.52 -1.75
C TYR A 258 -1.72 16.55 -2.23
N THR A 259 -2.81 16.10 -2.86
CA THR A 259 -3.91 17.02 -3.25
C THR A 259 -4.56 17.69 -2.04
N ARG A 260 -4.73 16.95 -0.92
CA ARG A 260 -5.29 17.51 0.31
C ARG A 260 -4.33 18.48 1.00
N LEU A 261 -3.02 18.20 0.99
CA LEU A 261 -2.00 19.14 1.50
C LEU A 261 -2.00 20.44 0.71
N LEU A 262 -2.03 20.38 -0.64
CA LEU A 262 -2.10 21.54 -1.50
C LEU A 262 -3.37 22.38 -1.23
N LYS A 263 -4.52 21.74 -1.04
CA LYS A 263 -5.80 22.42 -0.75
C LYS A 263 -5.79 23.23 0.55
N THR A 264 -4.87 22.96 1.49
CA THR A 264 -4.77 23.75 2.73
C THR A 264 -4.27 25.18 2.47
N GLY A 265 -3.61 25.43 1.35
CA GLY A 265 -2.92 26.71 1.08
C GLY A 265 -1.72 27.00 1.99
N GLN A 266 -1.39 26.09 2.92
CA GLN A 266 -0.32 26.29 3.91
C GLN A 266 1.00 25.64 3.54
N LEU A 267 0.99 24.77 2.53
CA LEU A 267 2.18 24.09 2.03
C LEU A 267 3.02 25.07 1.19
N ASN A 268 4.29 25.27 1.59
CA ASN A 268 5.19 26.17 0.89
C ASN A 268 6.66 25.74 1.05
N ARG A 269 7.55 26.39 0.28
CA ARG A 269 9.00 26.12 0.27
C ARG A 269 9.65 26.24 1.66
N SER A 270 9.26 27.24 2.45
CA SER A 270 9.85 27.47 3.77
C SER A 270 9.56 26.32 4.71
N LYS A 271 8.33 25.83 4.77
CA LYS A 271 7.96 24.65 5.58
C LYS A 271 8.67 23.38 5.12
N CYS A 272 8.85 23.21 3.82
CA CYS A 272 9.50 22.04 3.25
C CYS A 272 11.04 22.09 3.23
N LYS A 273 11.67 23.08 3.84
CA LYS A 273 13.13 23.29 3.78
C LYS A 273 13.94 22.07 4.21
N ASN A 274 13.48 21.33 5.22
CA ASN A 274 14.16 20.16 5.75
C ASN A 274 13.75 18.85 5.06
N MET A 275 12.70 18.90 4.25
CA MET A 275 12.24 17.73 3.52
C MET A 275 13.22 17.38 2.39
N ARG A 276 13.49 16.09 2.25
CA ARG A 276 14.37 15.55 1.23
C ARG A 276 13.58 14.82 0.14
N LEU A 277 12.58 14.02 0.54
CA LEU A 277 11.77 13.25 -0.38
C LEU A 277 10.28 13.27 0.00
N PHE A 278 9.47 13.37 -1.04
CA PHE A 278 8.05 13.05 -1.02
C PHE A 278 7.81 11.91 -2.01
N ILE A 279 7.27 10.79 -1.54
CA ILE A 279 7.12 9.56 -2.31
C ILE A 279 5.63 9.24 -2.45
N SER A 280 5.16 9.02 -3.67
CA SER A 280 3.76 8.70 -3.98
C SER A 280 3.62 7.33 -4.61
N GLY A 281 2.54 6.64 -4.28
CA GLY A 281 2.17 5.38 -4.94
C GLY A 281 0.84 4.82 -4.47
N SER A 282 0.56 3.58 -4.81
CA SER A 282 -0.72 2.86 -4.61
C SER A 282 -1.87 3.34 -5.48
N ALA A 283 -1.72 4.46 -6.19
CA ALA A 283 -2.63 4.99 -7.20
C ALA A 283 -1.84 5.91 -8.14
N PRO A 284 -2.33 6.18 -9.37
CA PRO A 284 -1.69 7.11 -10.30
C PRO A 284 -1.65 8.54 -9.75
N LEU A 285 -0.50 9.20 -9.87
CA LEU A 285 -0.32 10.62 -9.54
C LEU A 285 -0.66 11.46 -10.76
N SER A 286 -1.60 12.40 -10.65
CA SER A 286 -1.92 13.27 -11.78
C SER A 286 -0.76 14.25 -12.05
N ILE A 287 -0.56 14.58 -13.34
CA ILE A 287 0.46 15.55 -13.77
C ILE A 287 0.20 16.92 -13.13
N ASN A 288 -1.06 17.31 -13.00
CA ASN A 288 -1.42 18.57 -12.36
C ASN A 288 -0.99 18.59 -10.89
N THR A 289 -1.29 17.52 -10.12
CA THR A 289 -0.84 17.41 -8.72
C THR A 289 0.69 17.45 -8.61
N PHE A 290 1.41 16.78 -9.51
CA PHE A 290 2.87 16.80 -9.54
C PHE A 290 3.40 18.24 -9.77
N ASN A 291 2.86 18.95 -10.76
CA ASN A 291 3.27 20.32 -11.10
C ASN A 291 2.91 21.33 -10.00
N ASP A 292 1.68 21.29 -9.49
CA ASP A 292 1.21 22.16 -8.41
C ASP A 292 2.06 21.96 -7.15
N PHE A 293 2.40 20.71 -6.83
CA PHE A 293 3.25 20.39 -5.69
C PHE A 293 4.67 20.93 -5.86
N LYS A 294 5.26 20.76 -7.05
CA LYS A 294 6.57 21.34 -7.40
C LYS A 294 6.56 22.85 -7.28
N GLN A 295 5.53 23.51 -7.80
CA GLN A 295 5.39 24.96 -7.71
C GLN A 295 5.29 25.46 -6.26
N ALA A 296 4.48 24.80 -5.43
CA ALA A 296 4.27 25.18 -4.04
C ALA A 296 5.50 24.94 -3.16
N THR A 297 6.21 23.81 -3.34
CA THR A 297 7.23 23.35 -2.41
C THR A 297 8.66 23.41 -2.94
N ASN A 298 8.85 23.49 -4.23
CA ASN A 298 10.12 23.28 -4.95
C ASN A 298 10.63 21.83 -4.88
N HIS A 299 9.76 20.87 -4.52
CA HIS A 299 10.06 19.43 -4.53
C HIS A 299 9.27 18.73 -5.62
N GLU A 300 9.90 17.81 -6.32
CA GLU A 300 9.24 16.87 -7.21
C GLU A 300 8.90 15.59 -6.43
N ILE A 301 7.66 15.10 -6.57
CA ILE A 301 7.24 13.86 -5.95
C ILE A 301 7.90 12.67 -6.67
N VAL A 302 8.45 11.74 -5.92
CA VAL A 302 8.94 10.45 -6.44
C VAL A 302 7.74 9.52 -6.59
N GLU A 303 7.25 9.35 -7.81
CA GLU A 303 6.22 8.36 -8.11
C GLU A 303 6.84 6.99 -8.31
N ARG A 304 6.21 5.95 -7.76
CA ARG A 304 6.66 4.57 -7.82
C ARG A 304 5.48 3.62 -8.02
N TYR A 305 5.75 2.40 -8.52
CA TYR A 305 4.74 1.38 -8.74
C TYR A 305 5.10 0.09 -8.02
N GLY A 306 4.07 -0.58 -7.56
CA GLY A 306 4.11 -1.88 -6.95
C GLY A 306 2.72 -2.36 -6.59
N MET A 307 2.62 -3.64 -6.27
CA MET A 307 1.40 -4.30 -5.85
C MET A 307 1.69 -5.26 -4.69
N THR A 308 0.68 -5.82 -4.06
CA THR A 308 0.89 -6.69 -2.89
C THR A 308 1.73 -7.91 -3.26
N GLU A 309 1.50 -8.49 -4.44
CA GLU A 309 2.15 -9.70 -4.92
C GLU A 309 3.64 -9.51 -5.26
N THR A 310 4.04 -8.29 -5.61
CA THR A 310 5.40 -8.01 -6.09
C THR A 310 6.10 -6.92 -5.28
N LEU A 311 5.51 -6.45 -4.18
CA LEU A 311 6.02 -5.30 -3.44
C LEU A 311 6.30 -4.11 -4.38
N MET A 312 7.47 -3.46 -4.30
CA MET A 312 7.82 -2.34 -5.19
C MET A 312 8.67 -2.81 -6.36
N ASN A 313 8.34 -2.32 -7.56
CA ASN A 313 8.92 -2.77 -8.82
C ASN A 313 9.67 -1.68 -9.57
N THR A 314 9.12 -0.45 -9.54
CA THR A 314 9.72 0.71 -10.21
C THR A 314 9.71 1.91 -9.30
N SER A 315 10.58 2.87 -9.59
CA SER A 315 10.59 4.18 -8.94
C SER A 315 11.17 5.24 -9.87
N ASN A 316 10.62 6.45 -9.85
CA ASN A 316 11.35 7.60 -10.35
C ASN A 316 12.64 7.78 -9.54
N PRO A 317 13.74 8.22 -10.17
CA PRO A 317 15.03 8.38 -9.50
C PRO A 317 14.99 9.52 -8.48
N VAL A 318 15.81 9.37 -7.42
CA VAL A 318 16.05 10.45 -6.44
C VAL A 318 16.95 11.52 -7.05
N ASP A 319 17.99 11.09 -7.75
CA ASP A 319 18.87 11.94 -8.52
C ASP A 319 18.57 11.79 -10.02
N GLY A 320 18.44 12.89 -10.70
CA GLY A 320 18.15 12.91 -12.14
C GLY A 320 16.70 13.32 -12.45
N ARG A 321 16.26 12.98 -13.66
CA ARG A 321 14.97 13.41 -14.18
C ARG A 321 13.83 12.57 -13.63
N ARG A 322 12.84 13.19 -12.98
CA ARG A 322 11.55 12.56 -12.64
C ARG A 322 10.54 12.88 -13.73
N LYS A 323 9.97 11.86 -14.35
CA LYS A 323 8.96 12.02 -15.40
C LYS A 323 7.56 11.93 -14.77
N SER A 324 6.84 13.04 -14.74
CA SER A 324 5.43 13.06 -14.31
C SER A 324 4.58 12.16 -15.20
N GLY A 325 3.70 11.36 -14.61
CA GLY A 325 2.87 10.38 -15.31
C GLY A 325 3.59 9.09 -15.68
N SER A 326 4.85 8.92 -15.24
CA SER A 326 5.57 7.65 -15.28
C SER A 326 5.83 7.17 -13.85
N VAL A 327 5.77 5.86 -13.67
CA VAL A 327 6.12 5.20 -12.40
C VAL A 327 7.62 4.95 -12.24
N GLY A 328 8.43 5.48 -13.16
CA GLY A 328 9.89 5.44 -13.12
C GLY A 328 10.52 4.24 -13.80
N LEU A 329 11.75 3.98 -13.41
CA LEU A 329 12.61 2.90 -13.93
C LEU A 329 12.46 1.63 -13.10
N PRO A 330 12.75 0.45 -13.67
CA PRO A 330 12.85 -0.79 -12.90
C PRO A 330 13.83 -0.64 -11.72
N LEU A 331 13.46 -1.18 -10.56
CA LEU A 331 14.34 -1.24 -9.41
C LEU A 331 15.46 -2.27 -9.62
N GLU A 332 16.59 -2.07 -8.98
CA GLU A 332 17.73 -3.00 -9.06
C GLU A 332 17.33 -4.41 -8.64
N GLY A 333 17.75 -5.41 -9.42
CA GLY A 333 17.41 -6.82 -9.19
C GLY A 333 16.01 -7.23 -9.64
N ILE A 334 15.23 -6.32 -10.21
CA ILE A 334 13.88 -6.58 -10.72
C ILE A 334 13.87 -6.52 -12.24
N SER A 335 13.48 -7.62 -12.86
CA SER A 335 13.30 -7.72 -14.31
C SER A 335 11.85 -7.38 -14.66
N ILE A 336 11.69 -6.49 -15.61
CA ILE A 336 10.40 -6.05 -16.14
C ILE A 336 10.37 -6.30 -17.64
N ARG A 337 9.24 -6.74 -18.17
CA ARG A 337 8.98 -6.76 -19.61
C ARG A 337 7.54 -6.40 -19.92
N ILE A 338 7.33 -5.86 -21.10
CA ILE A 338 6.01 -5.61 -21.67
C ILE A 338 5.70 -6.76 -22.62
N SER A 339 4.74 -7.59 -22.24
CA SER A 339 4.40 -8.81 -22.99
C SER A 339 3.34 -8.52 -24.06
N ASN A 340 3.55 -9.09 -25.26
CA ASN A 340 2.62 -9.00 -26.39
C ASN A 340 2.14 -7.57 -26.69
N PRO A 341 3.03 -6.59 -26.92
CA PRO A 341 2.63 -5.21 -27.08
C PRO A 341 1.85 -4.99 -28.39
N ILE A 342 0.75 -4.24 -28.29
CA ILE A 342 0.00 -3.69 -29.42
C ILE A 342 0.10 -2.18 -29.31
N ASN A 343 0.64 -1.50 -30.34
CA ASN A 343 0.91 -0.07 -30.29
C ASN A 343 1.71 0.35 -29.05
N GLU A 344 2.78 -0.39 -28.75
CA GLU A 344 3.69 -0.19 -27.60
C GLU A 344 3.09 -0.51 -26.22
N VAL A 345 1.82 -0.85 -26.12
CA VAL A 345 1.15 -1.19 -24.85
C VAL A 345 0.94 -2.69 -24.74
N GLY A 346 1.42 -3.28 -23.67
CA GLY A 346 1.26 -4.71 -23.38
C GLY A 346 1.11 -4.98 -21.89
N GLU A 347 0.92 -6.25 -21.54
CA GLU A 347 0.83 -6.67 -20.15
C GLU A 347 2.21 -6.53 -19.48
N LEU A 348 2.23 -5.87 -18.32
CA LEU A 348 3.42 -5.73 -17.50
C LEU A 348 3.68 -7.05 -16.77
N GLU A 349 4.85 -7.63 -16.99
CA GLU A 349 5.29 -8.86 -16.34
C GLU A 349 6.57 -8.59 -15.53
N ILE A 350 6.65 -9.18 -14.33
CA ILE A 350 7.68 -8.86 -13.34
C ILE A 350 8.33 -10.13 -12.80
N LYS A 351 9.65 -10.12 -12.65
CA LYS A 351 10.42 -11.18 -12.02
C LYS A 351 11.48 -10.58 -11.10
N GLY A 352 11.62 -11.10 -9.89
CA GLY A 352 12.63 -10.63 -8.94
C GLY A 352 12.47 -11.27 -7.56
N PRO A 353 13.41 -11.03 -6.65
CA PRO A 353 13.38 -11.58 -5.28
C PRO A 353 12.23 -10.99 -4.44
N ASN A 354 11.63 -9.90 -4.87
CA ASN A 354 10.47 -9.23 -4.28
C ASN A 354 9.13 -9.93 -4.58
N LEU A 355 9.11 -10.88 -5.53
CA LEU A 355 7.89 -11.59 -5.92
C LEU A 355 7.45 -12.53 -4.79
N CYS A 356 6.17 -12.48 -4.40
CA CYS A 356 5.57 -13.35 -3.42
C CYS A 356 5.77 -14.83 -3.75
N THR A 357 5.70 -15.70 -2.76
CA THR A 357 5.83 -17.15 -2.95
C THR A 357 4.58 -17.78 -3.55
N GLY A 358 3.48 -17.03 -3.64
CA GLY A 358 2.22 -17.45 -4.25
C GLY A 358 1.00 -17.03 -3.45
N TYR A 359 -0.14 -17.64 -3.79
CA TYR A 359 -1.41 -17.42 -3.10
C TYR A 359 -1.68 -18.55 -2.10
N TRP A 360 -2.05 -18.19 -0.88
CA TRP A 360 -2.34 -19.10 0.21
C TRP A 360 -3.42 -20.12 -0.16
N GLN A 361 -3.09 -21.42 -0.05
CA GLN A 361 -3.99 -22.54 -0.38
C GLN A 361 -4.59 -22.49 -1.81
N LYS A 362 -3.92 -21.81 -2.76
CA LYS A 362 -4.40 -21.63 -4.13
C LYS A 362 -3.29 -21.88 -5.15
N GLU A 363 -2.81 -23.13 -5.21
CA GLU A 363 -1.71 -23.52 -6.10
C GLU A 363 -2.00 -23.25 -7.58
N GLU A 364 -3.23 -23.55 -8.05
CA GLU A 364 -3.60 -23.32 -9.43
C GLU A 364 -3.64 -21.84 -9.81
N ASP A 365 -4.12 -20.98 -8.90
CA ASP A 365 -4.08 -19.52 -9.12
C ASP A 365 -2.63 -19.01 -9.13
N THR A 366 -1.77 -19.57 -8.28
CA THR A 366 -0.34 -19.28 -8.26
C THR A 366 0.30 -19.64 -9.60
N LYS A 367 0.08 -20.86 -10.09
CA LYS A 367 0.61 -21.31 -11.40
C LYS A 367 0.13 -20.43 -12.55
N ARG A 368 -1.18 -20.09 -12.58
CA ARG A 368 -1.77 -19.23 -13.62
C ARG A 368 -1.24 -17.82 -13.63
N SER A 369 -0.82 -17.30 -12.46
CA SER A 369 -0.25 -15.95 -12.32
C SER A 369 1.18 -15.85 -12.86
N LEU A 370 1.84 -16.97 -13.11
CA LEU A 370 3.20 -17.02 -13.62
C LEU A 370 3.24 -17.41 -15.10
N THR A 371 4.27 -16.94 -15.78
CA THR A 371 4.66 -17.45 -17.10
C THR A 371 5.56 -18.68 -16.93
N VAL A 372 5.80 -19.42 -18.01
CA VAL A 372 6.66 -20.62 -18.01
C VAL A 372 8.09 -20.29 -17.55
N ASP A 373 8.58 -19.10 -17.87
CA ASP A 373 9.92 -18.61 -17.51
C ASP A 373 9.95 -17.82 -16.18
N GLY A 374 8.83 -17.87 -15.41
CA GLY A 374 8.76 -17.41 -14.02
C GLY A 374 8.51 -15.91 -13.84
N PHE A 375 8.01 -15.20 -14.85
CA PHE A 375 7.51 -13.84 -14.67
C PHE A 375 6.09 -13.86 -14.13
N PHE A 376 5.80 -12.95 -13.22
CA PHE A 376 4.46 -12.72 -12.68
C PHE A 376 3.66 -11.79 -13.61
N LYS A 377 2.49 -12.23 -14.00
CA LYS A 377 1.50 -11.46 -14.80
C LYS A 377 0.75 -10.51 -13.89
N THR A 378 1.02 -9.22 -14.00
CA THR A 378 0.44 -8.23 -13.08
C THR A 378 -1.03 -7.92 -13.37
N GLY A 379 -1.49 -8.20 -14.61
CA GLY A 379 -2.79 -7.73 -15.10
C GLY A 379 -2.83 -6.24 -15.40
N ASP A 380 -1.74 -5.50 -15.15
CA ASP A 380 -1.60 -4.10 -15.49
C ASP A 380 -1.04 -3.96 -16.92
N GLN A 381 -1.59 -3.03 -17.69
CA GLN A 381 -1.12 -2.67 -19.02
C GLN A 381 -0.15 -1.51 -18.91
N ALA A 382 0.98 -1.60 -19.57
CA ALA A 382 2.03 -0.62 -19.49
C ALA A 382 2.74 -0.42 -20.83
N ARG A 383 3.49 0.67 -20.93
CA ARG A 383 4.45 0.91 -22.00
C ARG A 383 5.76 1.40 -21.40
N GLU A 384 6.84 1.14 -22.12
CA GLU A 384 8.18 1.61 -21.83
C GLU A 384 8.58 2.66 -22.87
N ASP A 385 9.15 3.77 -22.44
CA ASP A 385 9.68 4.76 -23.37
C ASP A 385 11.15 4.51 -23.70
N THR A 386 11.69 5.29 -24.62
CA THR A 386 13.08 5.17 -25.11
C THR A 386 14.15 5.37 -24.03
N ASP A 387 13.80 6.01 -22.91
CA ASP A 387 14.69 6.18 -21.76
C ASP A 387 14.49 5.08 -20.70
N GLY A 388 13.64 4.06 -20.95
CA GLY A 388 13.34 2.96 -20.05
C GLY A 388 12.29 3.27 -18.96
N TYR A 389 11.62 4.41 -19.02
CA TYR A 389 10.60 4.75 -18.03
C TYR A 389 9.30 4.02 -18.32
N ILE A 390 8.75 3.40 -17.28
CA ILE A 390 7.50 2.66 -17.34
C ILE A 390 6.31 3.60 -17.07
N THR A 391 5.29 3.52 -17.92
CA THR A 391 4.00 4.20 -17.74
C THR A 391 2.91 3.15 -17.63
N ILE A 392 2.18 3.13 -16.52
CA ILE A 392 0.98 2.28 -16.36
C ILE A 392 -0.17 2.93 -17.12
N VAL A 393 -0.74 2.20 -18.06
CA VAL A 393 -1.82 2.68 -18.93
C VAL A 393 -3.20 2.28 -18.39
N GLY A 394 -3.26 1.22 -17.59
CA GLY A 394 -4.50 0.76 -16.96
C GLY A 394 -4.44 -0.71 -16.56
N ARG A 395 -5.59 -1.24 -16.16
CA ARG A 395 -5.74 -2.68 -15.92
C ARG A 395 -6.39 -3.34 -17.12
N LYS A 396 -5.98 -4.56 -17.43
CA LYS A 396 -6.59 -5.40 -18.46
C LYS A 396 -8.09 -5.60 -18.20
N THR A 397 -8.48 -5.73 -16.94
CA THR A 397 -9.88 -5.88 -16.50
C THR A 397 -10.70 -4.60 -16.57
N ASP A 398 -10.04 -3.44 -16.64
CA ASP A 398 -10.72 -2.14 -16.75
C ASP A 398 -10.76 -1.62 -18.18
N LEU A 399 -10.15 -2.35 -19.12
CA LEU A 399 -10.14 -2.03 -20.54
C LEU A 399 -11.57 -1.96 -21.05
N VAL A 400 -11.91 -0.89 -21.76
CA VAL A 400 -13.20 -0.73 -22.43
C VAL A 400 -13.06 -1.16 -23.88
N ILE A 401 -13.82 -2.15 -24.31
CA ILE A 401 -13.79 -2.62 -25.69
C ILE A 401 -14.99 -2.04 -26.43
N THR A 402 -14.75 -0.95 -27.14
CA THR A 402 -15.79 -0.20 -27.85
C THR A 402 -15.63 -0.34 -29.37
N GLY A 403 -16.61 -0.89 -30.05
CA GLY A 403 -16.55 -1.14 -31.50
C GLY A 403 -15.37 -2.00 -31.93
N GLY A 404 -14.95 -2.96 -31.11
CA GLY A 404 -13.78 -3.81 -31.35
C GLY A 404 -12.43 -3.13 -31.09
N LEU A 405 -12.41 -1.89 -30.60
CA LEU A 405 -11.21 -1.13 -30.31
C LEU A 405 -10.98 -1.01 -28.81
N ASN A 406 -9.72 -1.14 -28.39
CA ASN A 406 -9.31 -1.02 -27.00
C ASN A 406 -9.20 0.43 -26.57
N VAL A 407 -9.91 0.81 -25.50
CA VAL A 407 -9.81 2.11 -24.85
C VAL A 407 -9.32 1.93 -23.43
N TYR A 408 -8.18 2.51 -23.13
CA TYR A 408 -7.61 2.50 -21.79
C TYR A 408 -8.20 3.65 -20.97
N PRO A 409 -8.95 3.36 -19.88
CA PRO A 409 -9.59 4.41 -19.07
C PRO A 409 -8.66 5.55 -18.66
N VAL A 410 -7.45 5.23 -18.24
CA VAL A 410 -6.46 6.22 -17.76
C VAL A 410 -6.11 7.28 -18.83
N GLU A 411 -6.11 6.88 -20.11
CA GLU A 411 -5.83 7.81 -21.22
C GLU A 411 -6.95 8.85 -21.36
N VAL A 412 -8.20 8.41 -21.24
CA VAL A 412 -9.37 9.30 -21.32
C VAL A 412 -9.50 10.11 -20.03
N GLU A 413 -9.30 9.48 -18.86
CA GLU A 413 -9.29 10.13 -17.55
C GLU A 413 -8.30 11.30 -17.51
N LYS A 414 -7.11 11.11 -18.08
CA LYS A 414 -6.08 12.17 -18.17
C LYS A 414 -6.60 13.40 -18.90
N VAL A 415 -7.21 13.21 -20.07
CA VAL A 415 -7.73 14.33 -20.90
C VAL A 415 -8.86 15.07 -20.20
N ILE A 416 -9.76 14.32 -19.52
CA ILE A 416 -10.90 14.93 -18.81
C ILE A 416 -10.45 15.63 -17.52
N ASN A 417 -9.50 15.07 -16.78
CA ASN A 417 -8.95 15.68 -15.57
C ASN A 417 -8.18 16.98 -15.86
N ASP A 418 -7.67 17.17 -17.09
CA ASP A 418 -7.03 18.42 -17.53
C ASP A 418 -8.04 19.55 -17.79
N ILE A 419 -9.35 19.29 -17.81
CA ILE A 419 -10.37 20.30 -17.96
C ILE A 419 -10.46 21.12 -16.67
N LYS A 420 -10.34 22.46 -16.78
CA LYS A 420 -10.21 23.39 -15.65
C LYS A 420 -11.21 23.17 -14.51
N ASP A 421 -12.47 22.86 -14.84
CA ASP A 421 -13.58 22.76 -13.88
C ASP A 421 -13.87 21.33 -13.43
N VAL A 422 -13.09 20.35 -13.87
CA VAL A 422 -13.13 18.99 -13.38
C VAL A 422 -12.27 18.90 -12.11
N LEU A 423 -12.81 18.32 -11.05
CA LEU A 423 -12.08 18.00 -9.83
C LEU A 423 -11.35 16.65 -9.98
N GLU A 424 -12.09 15.65 -10.43
CA GLU A 424 -11.62 14.30 -10.73
C GLU A 424 -12.63 13.57 -11.62
N CYS A 425 -12.17 12.56 -12.33
CA CYS A 425 -13.04 11.69 -13.10
C CYS A 425 -12.53 10.23 -13.07
N THR A 426 -13.42 9.31 -13.42
CA THR A 426 -13.08 7.95 -13.77
C THR A 426 -13.88 7.51 -14.99
N ILE A 427 -13.27 6.61 -15.77
CA ILE A 427 -13.88 6.03 -16.97
C ILE A 427 -14.22 4.58 -16.71
N ILE A 428 -15.43 4.19 -17.14
CA ILE A 428 -15.91 2.82 -17.13
C ILE A 428 -16.46 2.44 -18.50
N GLY A 429 -16.43 1.15 -18.85
CA GLY A 429 -17.22 0.57 -19.93
C GLY A 429 -18.60 0.23 -19.40
N VAL A 430 -19.62 0.69 -20.07
CA VAL A 430 -21.04 0.33 -19.83
C VAL A 430 -21.54 -0.46 -21.04
N PRO A 431 -22.23 -1.58 -20.87
CA PRO A 431 -22.79 -2.34 -22.00
C PRO A 431 -23.56 -1.44 -22.97
N ASP A 432 -23.33 -1.63 -24.27
CA ASP A 432 -23.91 -0.84 -25.35
C ASP A 432 -24.18 -1.75 -26.55
N ASP A 433 -25.40 -1.67 -27.11
CA ASP A 433 -25.86 -2.60 -28.18
C ASP A 433 -25.08 -2.41 -29.48
N ASP A 434 -24.62 -1.18 -29.80
CA ASP A 434 -23.90 -0.89 -31.05
C ASP A 434 -22.39 -1.11 -30.91
N PHE A 435 -21.83 -0.77 -29.75
CA PHE A 435 -20.37 -0.74 -29.53
C PHE A 435 -19.85 -1.87 -28.67
N GLY A 436 -20.71 -2.73 -28.11
CA GLY A 436 -20.37 -3.71 -27.10
C GLY A 436 -20.19 -3.06 -25.72
N GLU A 437 -19.30 -2.07 -25.62
CA GLU A 437 -19.20 -1.20 -24.45
C GLU A 437 -19.11 0.28 -24.89
N ALA A 438 -19.87 1.14 -24.22
CA ALA A 438 -19.77 2.58 -24.35
C ALA A 438 -18.74 3.14 -23.35
N VAL A 439 -17.79 3.94 -23.84
CA VAL A 439 -16.89 4.71 -22.97
C VAL A 439 -17.72 5.73 -22.19
N THR A 440 -17.79 5.58 -20.87
CA THR A 440 -18.61 6.40 -19.98
C THR A 440 -17.77 7.11 -18.94
N ALA A 441 -17.92 8.42 -18.84
CA ALA A 441 -17.20 9.26 -17.88
C ALA A 441 -18.05 9.54 -16.64
N ILE A 442 -17.49 9.28 -15.44
CA ILE A 442 -18.07 9.65 -14.16
C ILE A 442 -17.22 10.80 -13.59
N VAL A 443 -17.81 11.96 -13.45
CA VAL A 443 -17.08 13.23 -13.22
C VAL A 443 -17.53 13.90 -11.92
N VAL A 444 -16.56 14.30 -11.11
CA VAL A 444 -16.76 15.22 -9.98
C VAL A 444 -16.35 16.62 -10.43
N ARG A 445 -17.25 17.57 -10.36
CA ARG A 445 -16.99 18.95 -10.71
C ARG A 445 -16.36 19.71 -9.54
N LYS A 446 -15.58 20.76 -9.84
CA LYS A 446 -15.19 21.76 -8.83
C LYS A 446 -16.42 22.56 -8.36
N ASN A 447 -16.38 23.03 -7.13
CA ASN A 447 -17.47 23.84 -6.59
C ASN A 447 -17.73 25.08 -7.46
N GLY A 448 -19.01 25.34 -7.75
CA GLY A 448 -19.44 26.46 -8.59
C GLY A 448 -19.29 26.23 -10.10
N SER A 449 -18.81 25.09 -10.55
CA SER A 449 -18.65 24.77 -11.98
C SER A 449 -20.00 24.59 -12.65
N GLN A 450 -20.16 25.20 -13.82
CA GLN A 450 -21.30 25.03 -14.75
C GLN A 450 -21.01 24.04 -15.87
N LEU A 451 -19.94 23.24 -15.74
CA LEU A 451 -19.54 22.26 -16.72
C LEU A 451 -20.66 21.23 -16.95
N ASN A 452 -21.03 21.01 -18.20
CA ASN A 452 -22.02 20.02 -18.58
C ASN A 452 -21.42 18.93 -19.48
N GLU A 453 -22.20 17.87 -19.74
CA GLU A 453 -21.80 16.71 -20.53
C GLU A 453 -21.29 17.12 -21.92
N ASN A 454 -22.08 17.90 -22.66
CA ASN A 454 -21.73 18.30 -24.02
C ASN A 454 -20.39 19.01 -24.08
N LYS A 455 -20.10 19.85 -23.09
CA LYS A 455 -18.82 20.57 -23.02
C LYS A 455 -17.64 19.66 -22.76
N ILE A 456 -17.78 18.65 -21.91
CA ILE A 456 -16.73 17.63 -21.69
C ILE A 456 -16.48 16.85 -22.97
N ILE A 457 -17.54 16.38 -23.63
CA ILE A 457 -17.45 15.64 -24.89
C ILE A 457 -16.79 16.50 -25.99
N GLU A 458 -17.19 17.76 -26.13
CA GLU A 458 -16.58 18.71 -27.10
C GLU A 458 -15.06 18.86 -26.85
N LEU A 459 -14.68 19.05 -25.58
CA LEU A 459 -13.27 19.25 -25.24
C LEU A 459 -12.46 17.95 -25.40
N ALA A 460 -13.04 16.80 -25.08
CA ALA A 460 -12.43 15.49 -25.29
C ALA A 460 -12.21 15.20 -26.79
N LYS A 461 -13.16 15.53 -27.65
CA LYS A 461 -13.05 15.38 -29.13
C LYS A 461 -11.85 16.12 -29.72
N LYS A 462 -11.39 17.19 -29.08
CA LYS A 462 -10.23 17.97 -29.56
C LYS A 462 -8.89 17.26 -29.27
N LYS A 463 -8.88 16.29 -28.35
CA LYS A 463 -7.65 15.65 -27.87
C LYS A 463 -7.63 14.14 -28.02
N LEU A 464 -8.78 13.51 -28.26
CA LEU A 464 -8.94 12.06 -28.36
C LEU A 464 -9.48 11.65 -29.73
N ALA A 465 -9.06 10.46 -30.17
CA ALA A 465 -9.69 9.81 -31.31
C ALA A 465 -11.18 9.54 -31.01
N SER A 466 -12.03 9.57 -32.04
CA SER A 466 -13.50 9.53 -31.90
C SER A 466 -14.02 8.36 -31.08
N TYR A 467 -13.42 7.19 -31.20
CA TYR A 467 -13.82 5.98 -30.46
C TYR A 467 -13.45 6.04 -28.95
N LYS A 468 -12.48 6.89 -28.56
CA LYS A 468 -12.08 7.09 -27.16
C LYS A 468 -12.92 8.15 -26.45
N VAL A 469 -13.65 8.97 -27.21
CA VAL A 469 -14.46 10.03 -26.63
C VAL A 469 -15.64 9.42 -25.86
N PRO A 470 -15.89 9.86 -24.62
CA PRO A 470 -17.04 9.39 -23.87
C PRO A 470 -18.36 9.55 -24.63
N LYS A 471 -19.18 8.49 -24.64
CA LYS A 471 -20.52 8.51 -25.19
C LYS A 471 -21.53 9.11 -24.23
N ALA A 472 -21.25 9.00 -22.90
CA ALA A 472 -22.04 9.57 -21.82
C ALA A 472 -21.15 10.13 -20.74
N VAL A 473 -21.64 11.17 -20.05
CA VAL A 473 -20.95 11.80 -18.90
C VAL A 473 -21.95 11.94 -17.76
N PHE A 474 -21.67 11.33 -16.63
CA PHE A 474 -22.45 11.46 -15.42
C PHE A 474 -21.72 12.28 -14.37
N PHE A 475 -22.44 13.13 -13.65
CA PHE A 475 -21.89 13.93 -12.58
C PHE A 475 -22.26 13.36 -11.21
N VAL A 476 -21.26 13.24 -10.36
CA VAL A 476 -21.41 12.74 -8.97
C VAL A 476 -20.76 13.71 -8.00
N SER A 477 -21.17 13.66 -6.75
CA SER A 477 -20.58 14.48 -5.69
C SER A 477 -19.19 13.99 -5.28
N GLN A 478 -18.96 12.68 -5.33
CA GLN A 478 -17.68 12.03 -5.03
C GLN A 478 -17.57 10.67 -5.71
N LEU A 479 -16.35 10.21 -5.95
CA LEU A 479 -16.08 8.85 -6.42
C LEU A 479 -15.88 7.91 -5.21
N PRO A 480 -16.49 6.70 -5.22
CA PRO A 480 -16.29 5.72 -4.17
C PRO A 480 -14.83 5.26 -4.14
N ARG A 481 -14.24 5.22 -2.94
CA ARG A 481 -12.84 4.85 -2.72
C ARG A 481 -12.72 3.82 -1.62
N ASN A 482 -11.73 2.95 -1.76
CA ASN A 482 -11.34 2.10 -0.65
C ASN A 482 -10.50 2.88 0.37
N THR A 483 -10.12 2.23 1.47
CA THR A 483 -9.32 2.82 2.57
C THR A 483 -7.95 3.32 2.14
N MET A 484 -7.44 2.86 0.99
CA MET A 484 -6.20 3.34 0.37
C MET A 484 -6.41 4.51 -0.59
N GLY A 485 -7.63 5.05 -0.67
CA GLY A 485 -7.97 6.13 -1.58
C GLY A 485 -8.09 5.71 -3.05
N LYS A 486 -8.04 4.41 -3.37
CA LYS A 486 -8.22 3.89 -4.73
C LYS A 486 -9.68 3.87 -5.12
N ILE A 487 -10.01 4.42 -6.31
CA ILE A 487 -11.36 4.43 -6.87
C ILE A 487 -11.85 2.97 -7.08
N GLN A 488 -13.06 2.68 -6.61
CA GLN A 488 -13.70 1.38 -6.72
C GLN A 488 -14.61 1.32 -7.96
N LYS A 489 -13.99 1.08 -9.13
CA LYS A 489 -14.71 1.04 -10.42
C LYS A 489 -15.83 -0.01 -10.48
N ASN A 490 -15.66 -1.14 -9.77
CA ASN A 490 -16.67 -2.16 -9.65
C ASN A 490 -17.97 -1.66 -9.00
N ILE A 491 -17.87 -0.86 -7.93
CA ILE A 491 -19.03 -0.23 -7.28
C ILE A 491 -19.69 0.77 -8.23
N ILE A 492 -18.88 1.56 -8.93
CA ILE A 492 -19.38 2.53 -9.90
C ILE A 492 -20.11 1.79 -11.04
N LYS A 493 -19.52 0.74 -11.62
CA LYS A 493 -20.16 -0.06 -12.67
C LYS A 493 -21.54 -0.57 -12.24
N GLN A 494 -21.67 -1.09 -11.01
CA GLN A 494 -22.96 -1.59 -10.49
C GLN A 494 -24.05 -0.51 -10.41
N GLN A 495 -23.70 0.76 -10.28
CA GLN A 495 -24.66 1.88 -10.21
C GLN A 495 -25.14 2.32 -11.60
N PHE A 496 -24.36 2.10 -12.65
CA PHE A 496 -24.60 2.58 -14.01
C PHE A 496 -24.89 1.48 -15.01
N ILE A 497 -24.68 0.21 -14.66
CA ILE A 497 -25.13 -0.96 -15.43
C ILE A 497 -26.49 -1.34 -14.87
N LYS A 498 -27.55 -1.00 -15.60
CA LYS A 498 -28.93 -1.45 -15.30
C LYS A 498 -29.19 -2.79 -15.94
#